data_5c837458a051b33c884052c52451d47b
#
_entry.id   5c837458a051b33c884052c52451d47b
#
_cell.length_a   1.000
_cell.length_b   1.000
_cell.length_c   1.000
_cell.angle_alpha   90.00
_cell.angle_beta   90.00
_cell.angle_gamma   90.00
#
_symmetry.space_group_name_H-M   'P 1'
#
loop_
_entity.id
_entity.type
_entity.pdbx_description
1 polymer ?
#
loop_
_entity_poly.entity_id
_entity_poly.type
_entity_poly.pdbx_seq_one_letter_code
_entity_poly.pdbx_strand_id
1 'polypeptide(L)'
;MQQGICCFETFPHAITRHLRNGEAKARQKRPQRTALLAQASITTAPLTSIDLIDAALCALTAHQFASGAACRAYGEPESGLIVVPEHASPSGEWGLDRPNLSV
;
A
#
# COMPACT_ATOMS: atom_id res chain seq x y z
N MET A 1 -2.51 -27.26 -7.84
CA MET A 1 -2.55 -26.00 -7.34
C MET A 1 -2.33 -24.99 -8.42
N GLN A 2 -2.69 -23.90 -8.19
CA GLN A 2 -2.64 -22.89 -9.13
C GLN A 2 -1.40 -22.12 -8.98
N GLN A 3 -0.37 -22.53 -9.59
CA GLN A 3 0.82 -21.77 -9.55
C GLN A 3 0.56 -20.45 -10.13
N GLY A 4 1.06 -19.43 -9.58
CA GLY A 4 1.00 -18.11 -10.12
C GLY A 4 -0.23 -17.33 -9.76
N ILE A 5 -1.15 -17.94 -9.01
CA ILE A 5 -2.32 -17.20 -8.56
C ILE A 5 -2.23 -17.01 -7.08
N CYS A 6 -2.28 -15.76 -6.66
CA CYS A 6 -2.22 -15.39 -5.25
C CYS A 6 -3.31 -14.36 -4.99
N CYS A 7 -4.19 -14.65 -4.05
CA CYS A 7 -5.29 -13.76 -3.71
C CYS A 7 -5.16 -13.31 -2.28
N PHE A 8 -5.45 -12.04 -2.04
CA PHE A 8 -5.49 -11.49 -0.69
C PHE A 8 -6.44 -10.31 -0.69
N GLU A 9 -6.76 -9.83 0.49
CA GLU A 9 -7.59 -8.65 0.63
C GLU A 9 -6.74 -7.48 1.04
N THR A 10 -7.16 -6.29 0.64
CA THR A 10 -6.61 -5.08 1.17
C THR A 10 -7.71 -4.03 1.20
N PHE A 11 -7.54 -3.04 2.08
CA PHE A 11 -8.53 -1.98 2.24
C PHE A 11 -7.83 -0.64 2.35
N PRO A 12 -8.38 0.40 1.72
CA PRO A 12 -7.75 1.72 1.84
C PRO A 12 -7.59 2.18 3.29
N HIS A 13 -8.57 1.90 4.16
CA HIS A 13 -8.44 2.29 5.55
C HIS A 13 -7.31 1.54 6.25
N ALA A 14 -7.17 0.25 5.99
CA ALA A 14 -6.11 -0.54 6.59
C ALA A 14 -4.75 -0.08 6.10
N ILE A 15 -4.62 0.22 4.82
CA ILE A 15 -3.39 0.74 4.24
C ILE A 15 -3.03 2.06 4.92
N THR A 16 -3.99 2.98 5.01
CA THR A 16 -3.78 4.28 5.61
C THR A 16 -3.36 4.15 7.07
N ARG A 17 -4.07 3.31 7.81
CA ARG A 17 -3.80 3.14 9.22
C ARG A 17 -2.40 2.57 9.45
N HIS A 18 -2.01 1.59 8.65
CA HIS A 18 -0.68 1.00 8.80
C HIS A 18 0.42 2.01 8.46
N LEU A 19 0.28 2.69 7.31
CA LEU A 19 1.33 3.61 6.86
C LEU A 19 1.43 4.85 7.73
N ARG A 20 0.36 5.20 8.46
CA ARG A 20 0.37 6.35 9.34
C ARG A 20 0.45 5.96 10.81
N ASN A 21 0.89 4.74 11.08
CA ASN A 21 1.12 4.26 12.45
C ASN A 21 -0.11 4.40 13.35
N GLY A 22 -1.27 4.07 12.79
CA GLY A 22 -2.51 4.08 13.55
C GLY A 22 -3.31 5.36 13.47
N GLU A 23 -2.81 6.37 12.75
CA GLU A 23 -3.47 7.67 12.72
C GLU A 23 -4.34 7.86 11.48
N ALA A 24 -5.27 6.97 11.24
CA ALA A 24 -6.17 7.11 10.12
C ALA A 24 -7.49 7.68 10.61
N LYS A 25 -7.92 8.80 10.05
CA LYS A 25 -9.15 9.47 10.46
C LYS A 25 -10.11 9.55 9.28
N ALA A 26 -11.33 9.08 9.48
CA ALA A 26 -12.31 9.02 8.40
C ALA A 26 -12.58 10.41 7.82
N ARG A 27 -12.60 11.43 8.65
CA ARG A 27 -12.86 12.78 8.18
C ARG A 27 -11.76 13.33 7.30
N GLN A 28 -10.56 12.78 7.43
CA GLN A 28 -9.41 13.25 6.70
C GLN A 28 -8.92 12.22 5.70
N LYS A 29 -9.76 11.27 5.34
CA LYS A 29 -9.30 10.18 4.49
C LYS A 29 -8.77 10.68 3.16
N ARG A 30 -9.41 11.68 2.57
CA ARG A 30 -8.97 12.15 1.26
C ARG A 30 -7.56 12.76 1.33
N PRO A 31 -7.30 13.76 2.18
CA PRO A 31 -5.95 14.30 2.24
C PRO A 31 -4.92 13.29 2.73
N GLN A 32 -5.28 12.42 3.67
CA GLN A 32 -4.33 11.44 4.17
C GLN A 32 -3.95 10.44 3.09
N ARG A 33 -4.94 9.90 2.38
CA ARG A 33 -4.67 8.90 1.34
C ARG A 33 -3.95 9.51 0.15
N THR A 34 -4.31 10.75 -0.21
CA THR A 34 -3.62 11.45 -1.29
C THR A 34 -2.15 11.68 -0.94
N ALA A 35 -1.87 12.04 0.30
CA ALA A 35 -0.49 12.26 0.73
C ALA A 35 0.32 10.97 0.64
N LEU A 36 -0.27 9.84 1.00
CA LEU A 36 0.42 8.56 0.92
C LEU A 36 0.76 8.19 -0.53
N LEU A 37 -0.16 8.45 -1.45
CA LEU A 37 0.10 8.21 -2.87
C LEU A 37 1.23 9.11 -3.38
N ALA A 38 1.23 10.36 -2.94
CA ALA A 38 2.30 11.28 -3.33
C ALA A 38 3.65 10.82 -2.80
N GLN A 39 3.68 10.27 -1.59
CA GLN A 39 4.92 9.72 -1.04
C GLN A 39 5.43 8.56 -1.87
N ALA A 40 4.53 7.83 -2.51
CA ALA A 40 4.90 6.73 -3.40
C ALA A 40 5.19 7.20 -4.81
N SER A 41 5.29 8.51 -5.02
CA SER A 41 5.58 9.12 -6.32
C SER A 41 4.49 8.87 -7.35
N ILE A 42 3.25 8.76 -6.89
CA ILE A 42 2.11 8.58 -7.78
C ILE A 42 1.49 9.96 -8.01
N THR A 43 1.26 10.28 -9.28
CA THR A 43 0.62 11.55 -9.64
C THR A 43 -0.84 11.49 -9.22
N THR A 44 -1.25 12.42 -8.38
CA THR A 44 -2.60 12.40 -7.82
C THR A 44 -3.59 13.31 -8.49
N ALA A 45 -3.13 14.22 -9.36
CA ALA A 45 -4.03 15.17 -10.02
C ALA A 45 -5.19 14.50 -10.77
N PRO A 46 -5.00 13.37 -11.47
CA PRO A 46 -6.13 12.73 -12.15
C PRO A 46 -7.09 12.01 -11.20
N LEU A 47 -6.72 11.85 -9.93
CA LEU A 47 -7.53 11.11 -8.97
C LEU A 47 -8.55 12.05 -8.35
N THR A 48 -9.64 12.28 -9.06
CA THR A 48 -10.58 13.33 -8.71
C THR A 48 -11.68 12.90 -7.75
N SER A 49 -11.77 11.62 -7.40
CA SER A 49 -12.76 11.15 -6.45
C SER A 49 -12.07 10.26 -5.43
N ILE A 50 -12.74 10.09 -4.28
CA ILE A 50 -12.23 9.19 -3.26
C ILE A 50 -12.16 7.75 -3.77
N ASP A 51 -13.06 7.37 -4.64
CA ASP A 51 -13.04 6.01 -5.20
C ASP A 51 -11.79 5.78 -6.03
N LEU A 52 -11.37 6.77 -6.80
CA LEU A 52 -10.15 6.65 -7.58
C LEU A 52 -8.92 6.62 -6.67
N ILE A 53 -8.92 7.44 -5.63
CA ILE A 53 -7.84 7.45 -4.66
C ILE A 53 -7.73 6.10 -3.97
N ASP A 54 -8.87 5.53 -3.56
CA ASP A 54 -8.89 4.24 -2.90
C ASP A 54 -8.43 3.12 -3.83
N ALA A 55 -8.86 3.18 -5.08
CA ALA A 55 -8.43 2.19 -6.07
C ALA A 55 -6.91 2.26 -6.27
N ALA A 56 -6.37 3.47 -6.29
CA ALA A 56 -4.92 3.65 -6.46
C ALA A 56 -4.14 3.08 -5.27
N LEU A 57 -4.65 3.25 -4.05
CA LEU A 57 -3.99 2.66 -2.88
C LEU A 57 -3.98 1.14 -2.95
N CYS A 58 -5.09 0.55 -3.35
CA CYS A 58 -5.17 -0.90 -3.49
C CYS A 58 -4.24 -1.39 -4.61
N ALA A 59 -4.18 -0.65 -5.71
CA ALA A 59 -3.30 -1.01 -6.82
C ALA A 59 -1.83 -0.90 -6.39
N LEU A 60 -1.49 0.11 -5.59
CA LEU A 60 -0.14 0.24 -5.07
C LEU A 60 0.24 -0.97 -4.23
N THR A 61 -0.66 -1.42 -3.37
CA THR A 61 -0.41 -2.59 -2.54
C THR A 61 -0.19 -3.83 -3.41
N ALA A 62 -1.03 -4.02 -4.42
CA ALA A 62 -0.89 -5.18 -5.29
C ALA A 62 0.42 -5.13 -6.07
N HIS A 63 0.79 -3.95 -6.53
CA HIS A 63 2.04 -3.78 -7.27
C HIS A 63 3.25 -4.09 -6.37
N GLN A 64 3.24 -3.60 -5.16
CA GLN A 64 4.34 -3.85 -4.25
C GLN A 64 4.44 -5.32 -3.88
N PHE A 65 3.30 -5.95 -3.63
CA PHE A 65 3.29 -7.37 -3.32
C PHE A 65 3.85 -8.17 -4.49
N ALA A 66 3.42 -7.86 -5.71
CA ALA A 66 3.84 -8.60 -6.89
C ALA A 66 5.31 -8.38 -7.21
N SER A 67 5.85 -7.20 -6.90
CA SER A 67 7.25 -6.90 -7.21
C SER A 67 8.20 -7.30 -6.09
N GLY A 68 7.70 -7.92 -5.05
CA GLY A 68 8.56 -8.41 -3.97
C GLY A 68 8.91 -7.35 -2.93
N ALA A 69 8.29 -6.19 -2.98
CA ALA A 69 8.51 -5.17 -1.97
C ALA A 69 7.91 -5.63 -0.65
N ALA A 70 8.44 -5.09 0.45
CA ALA A 70 7.98 -5.51 1.78
C ALA A 70 6.53 -5.14 2.01
N CYS A 71 5.74 -6.10 2.47
CA CYS A 71 4.35 -5.93 2.83
C CYS A 71 4.10 -6.56 4.17
N ARG A 72 3.07 -6.10 4.85
CA ARG A 72 2.66 -6.65 6.14
C ARG A 72 1.30 -7.30 5.98
N ALA A 73 1.16 -8.50 6.56
CA ALA A 73 -0.12 -9.20 6.53
C ALA A 73 -0.72 -9.26 7.92
N TYR A 74 -2.01 -9.04 7.99
CA TYR A 74 -2.78 -9.15 9.23
C TYR A 74 -3.84 -10.21 9.05
N GLY A 75 -4.10 -10.97 10.11
CA GLY A 75 -5.13 -12.00 10.09
C GLY A 75 -4.54 -13.39 10.06
N GLU A 76 -5.40 -14.36 9.77
CA GLU A 76 -5.03 -15.77 9.75
C GLU A 76 -5.23 -16.32 8.36
N PRO A 77 -4.38 -17.24 7.91
CA PRO A 77 -4.58 -17.81 6.57
C PRO A 77 -5.94 -18.47 6.40
N GLU A 78 -6.49 -19.07 7.45
CA GLU A 78 -7.77 -19.76 7.35
C GLU A 78 -8.94 -18.81 7.23
N SER A 79 -8.86 -17.64 7.85
CA SER A 79 -9.97 -16.71 7.84
C SER A 79 -9.77 -15.52 6.92
N GLY A 80 -8.61 -15.46 6.30
CA GLY A 80 -8.31 -14.38 5.36
C GLY A 80 -7.22 -13.45 5.86
N LEU A 81 -6.40 -13.04 4.93
CA LEU A 81 -5.29 -12.13 5.22
C LEU A 81 -5.57 -10.80 4.57
N ILE A 82 -5.30 -9.74 5.33
CA ILE A 82 -5.32 -8.38 4.82
C ILE A 82 -3.88 -7.95 4.66
N VAL A 83 -3.51 -7.56 3.44
CA VAL A 83 -2.14 -7.20 3.12
C VAL A 83 -2.06 -5.69 2.89
N VAL A 84 -1.04 -5.07 3.47
CA VAL A 84 -0.80 -3.64 3.30
C VAL A 84 0.68 -3.44 2.96
N PRO A 85 1.03 -2.34 2.26
CA PRO A 85 2.44 -2.06 2.01
C PRO A 85 3.13 -1.70 3.32
N GLU A 86 4.37 -2.11 3.46
CA GLU A 86 5.10 -1.75 4.67
C GLU A 86 5.54 -0.28 4.63
N HIS A 87 5.79 0.25 3.44
CA HIS A 87 6.23 1.63 3.28
C HIS A 87 5.55 2.27 2.10
N ALA A 88 5.38 3.58 2.16
CA ALA A 88 4.85 4.36 1.07
C ALA A 88 5.97 5.12 0.36
N SER A 89 7.08 4.46 0.11
CA SER A 89 8.22 5.09 -0.54
C SER A 89 8.22 4.80 -2.03
N PRO A 90 8.89 5.62 -2.83
CA PRO A 90 9.05 5.30 -4.24
C PRO A 90 9.74 3.96 -4.40
N SER A 91 9.39 3.23 -5.45
CA SER A 91 9.91 1.89 -5.62
C SER A 91 11.43 1.85 -5.70
N GLY A 92 12.05 2.92 -6.17
CA GLY A 92 13.50 2.97 -6.26
C GLY A 92 14.21 2.92 -4.94
N GLU A 93 13.50 3.19 -3.84
CA GLU A 93 14.12 3.17 -2.53
C GLU A 93 14.00 1.84 -1.83
N TRP A 94 13.23 0.94 -2.37
CA TRP A 94 12.93 -0.28 -1.65
C TRP A 94 13.98 -1.33 -1.80
N GLY A 95 14.71 -1.31 -2.87
CA GLY A 95 15.71 -2.30 -3.11
C GLY A 95 17.10 -1.82 -2.84
N LEU A 96 17.25 -0.67 -2.47
CA LEU A 96 18.58 -0.17 -2.28
C LEU A 96 19.11 -0.49 -0.91
N ASP A 97 18.45 -0.23 -1.48
CA ASP A 97 18.93 -0.24 -0.88
C ASP A 97 19.15 -0.33 -0.27
N ARG A 98 18.83 -0.36 -0.25
CA ARG A 98 19.03 -0.54 0.20
C ARG A 98 19.75 -0.70 0.57
N PRO A 99 20.17 -0.52 0.50
CA PRO A 99 21.13 -0.61 0.80
C PRO A 99 21.66 -0.30 1.08
N ASN A 100 21.49 -0.12 1.05
CA ASN A 100 22.03 0.00 1.22
C ASN A 100 22.28 0.22 1.54
N LEU A 101 21.87 0.40 1.51
CA LEU A 101 22.19 0.38 1.58
C LEU A 101 22.79 0.51 1.85
N SER A 102 22.87 0.55 1.78
CA SER A 102 23.64 0.42 1.87
C SER A 102 24.12 0.48 2.04
N VAL A 103 24.07 0.44 1.88
CA VAL A 103 24.64 0.21 1.92
C VAL A 103 24.88 0.22 2.15
#